data_570a09085ec032c191efc5c6798eec38
#
_entry.id   570a09085ec032c191efc5c6798eec38
#
_cell.length_a   1.000
_cell.length_b   1.000
_cell.length_c   1.000
_cell.angle_alpha   90.00
_cell.angle_beta   90.00
_cell.angle_gamma   90.00
#
_symmetry.space_group_name_H-M   'P 1'
#
loop_
_entity.id
_entity.type
_entity.pdbx_description
1 polymer ?
#
loop_
_entity_poly.entity_id
_entity_poly.type
_entity_poly.pdbx_seq_one_letter_code
_entity_poly.pdbx_strand_id
1 'polypeptide(L)'
;MAEQNADPEHHSSDSAHPNRQAGSIKPTHMEIIKTAIDGPVIIEPRIFRDDRGYFFESFSEREFREKVADVHFVQDNESRSCYGVIRGLHFQKPPFAQAKLVRVIKGSVLDVAVDIRRGSPTFGRYVAVELTGDNHRQFFIPRGFAHGFSVLSDEVVFQYKCDSFYAPQSEGAIAWDDPDLGIDWRIPADRAILSEKDRRHQMLEDIESPFEL
;
A
#
# COMPACT_ATOMS: atom_id res chain seq x y z
N MET A 1 12.17 -31.92 81.42
CA MET A 1 12.35 -33.08 80.59
C MET A 1 12.09 -32.55 79.19
N ALA A 2 13.12 -32.08 78.45
CA ALA A 2 14.02 -32.84 77.59
C ALA A 2 13.18 -33.53 76.51
N GLU A 3 13.24 -33.14 75.24
CA GLU A 3 14.15 -33.54 74.19
C GLU A 3 13.75 -32.82 72.89
N GLN A 4 14.59 -32.12 72.28
CA GLN A 4 15.59 -32.45 71.21
C GLN A 4 15.00 -32.48 69.81
N ASN A 5 15.36 -31.43 69.10
CA ASN A 5 15.99 -31.28 67.77
C ASN A 5 15.83 -32.45 66.78
N ALA A 6 15.34 -32.12 65.61
CA ALA A 6 16.00 -32.55 64.37
C ALA A 6 15.47 -31.65 63.23
N ASP A 7 16.39 -30.92 62.65
CA ASP A 7 16.30 -30.24 61.32
C ASP A 7 16.47 -31.30 60.23
N PRO A 8 15.77 -31.24 59.10
CA PRO A 8 16.28 -31.82 57.87
C PRO A 8 16.46 -30.79 56.78
N GLU A 9 17.65 -30.75 56.36
CA GLU A 9 18.28 -30.41 55.12
C GLU A 9 17.42 -29.83 53.98
N HIS A 10 17.84 -28.63 53.60
CA HIS A 10 17.53 -27.98 52.32
C HIS A 10 18.13 -28.78 51.16
N HIS A 11 17.30 -29.46 50.38
CA HIS A 11 17.63 -29.84 49.00
C HIS A 11 17.22 -28.74 48.07
N SER A 12 18.20 -27.96 47.65
CA SER A 12 18.12 -27.05 46.48
C SER A 12 18.07 -27.91 45.21
N SER A 13 16.91 -28.06 44.63
CA SER A 13 16.79 -28.56 43.26
C SER A 13 16.90 -27.38 42.30
N ASP A 14 18.08 -27.20 41.77
CA ASP A 14 18.41 -26.35 40.64
C ASP A 14 17.69 -26.89 39.40
N SER A 15 16.48 -26.40 39.11
CA SER A 15 15.80 -26.65 37.84
C SER A 15 16.31 -25.64 36.82
N ALA A 16 17.38 -26.04 36.12
CA ALA A 16 17.84 -25.36 34.93
C ALA A 16 16.70 -25.34 33.91
N HIS A 17 16.11 -24.16 33.71
CA HIS A 17 15.23 -23.90 32.57
C HIS A 17 16.07 -24.01 31.29
N PRO A 18 15.67 -24.82 30.31
CA PRO A 18 16.35 -24.83 29.03
C PRO A 18 16.21 -23.46 28.39
N ASN A 19 17.32 -22.83 28.17
CA ASN A 19 17.52 -21.62 27.38
C ASN A 19 16.79 -21.81 26.03
N ARG A 20 15.61 -21.23 25.87
CA ARG A 20 14.95 -21.14 24.58
C ARG A 20 15.86 -20.25 23.72
N GLN A 21 16.65 -20.88 22.89
CA GLN A 21 17.32 -20.20 21.77
C GLN A 21 16.25 -19.41 21.04
N ALA A 22 16.38 -18.09 21.09
CA ALA A 22 15.62 -17.21 20.23
C ALA A 22 15.93 -17.64 18.80
N GLY A 23 14.97 -18.34 18.17
CA GLY A 23 15.07 -18.71 16.78
C GLY A 23 15.33 -17.44 16.01
N SER A 24 16.43 -17.39 15.28
CA SER A 24 16.72 -16.30 14.36
C SER A 24 15.54 -16.21 13.40
N ILE A 25 14.72 -15.17 13.54
CA ILE A 25 13.70 -14.83 12.57
C ILE A 25 14.46 -14.58 11.29
N LYS A 26 14.37 -15.51 10.33
CA LYS A 26 14.93 -15.30 8.99
C LYS A 26 14.26 -14.06 8.44
N PRO A 27 15.02 -13.07 7.96
CA PRO A 27 14.43 -11.83 7.48
C PRO A 27 13.35 -12.17 6.44
N THR A 28 12.19 -11.57 6.59
CA THR A 28 11.11 -11.63 5.62
C THR A 28 11.58 -10.85 4.41
N HIS A 29 12.01 -11.56 3.37
CA HIS A 29 12.47 -10.88 2.15
C HIS A 29 11.24 -10.53 1.33
N MET A 30 10.94 -9.22 1.23
CA MET A 30 10.07 -8.70 0.19
C MET A 30 10.90 -8.51 -1.09
N GLU A 31 10.31 -8.77 -2.23
CA GLU A 31 10.87 -8.45 -3.54
C GLU A 31 10.37 -7.07 -3.98
N ILE A 32 11.29 -6.22 -4.47
CA ILE A 32 10.97 -4.89 -4.99
C ILE A 32 11.14 -4.90 -6.50
N ILE A 33 10.06 -4.65 -7.21
CA ILE A 33 10.02 -4.63 -8.67
C ILE A 33 9.87 -3.18 -9.13
N LYS A 34 10.86 -2.68 -9.85
CA LYS A 34 10.80 -1.35 -10.45
C LYS A 34 9.80 -1.33 -11.59
N THR A 35 9.10 -0.21 -11.73
CA THR A 35 8.19 0.03 -12.85
C THR A 35 8.90 0.74 -14.01
N ALA A 36 8.17 0.95 -15.11
CA ALA A 36 8.71 1.69 -16.27
C ALA A 36 8.91 3.19 -16.01
N ILE A 37 8.33 3.72 -14.92
CA ILE A 37 8.47 5.11 -14.49
C ILE A 37 9.23 5.12 -13.17
N ASP A 38 10.23 6.00 -13.04
CA ASP A 38 10.98 6.12 -11.81
C ASP A 38 10.13 6.72 -10.68
N GLY A 39 10.13 6.03 -9.55
CA GLY A 39 9.39 6.37 -8.35
C GLY A 39 8.44 5.28 -7.89
N PRO A 40 7.37 4.93 -8.61
CA PRO A 40 6.47 3.85 -8.20
C PRO A 40 7.14 2.47 -8.26
N VAL A 41 6.90 1.63 -7.26
CA VAL A 41 7.42 0.25 -7.21
C VAL A 41 6.36 -0.74 -6.77
N ILE A 42 6.44 -1.97 -7.31
CA ILE A 42 5.63 -3.09 -6.87
C ILE A 42 6.39 -3.84 -5.79
N ILE A 43 5.71 -4.21 -4.72
CA ILE A 43 6.26 -4.99 -3.62
C ILE A 43 5.58 -6.36 -3.61
N GLU A 44 6.34 -7.42 -3.74
CA GLU A 44 5.88 -8.80 -3.57
C GLU A 44 6.30 -9.31 -2.20
N PRO A 45 5.37 -9.49 -1.24
CA PRO A 45 5.70 -10.01 0.07
C PRO A 45 5.96 -11.52 0.00
N ARG A 46 6.79 -12.02 0.91
CA ARG A 46 6.96 -13.46 1.07
C ARG A 46 5.75 -14.05 1.79
N ILE A 47 5.07 -14.99 1.14
CA ILE A 47 3.90 -15.68 1.68
C ILE A 47 4.30 -17.05 2.25
N PHE A 48 3.92 -17.32 3.49
CA PHE A 48 4.06 -18.61 4.15
C PHE A 48 2.71 -19.32 4.13
N ARG A 49 2.65 -20.51 3.57
CA ARG A 49 1.41 -21.31 3.43
C ARG A 49 1.55 -22.64 4.15
N ASP A 50 0.46 -23.05 4.85
CA ASP A 50 0.29 -24.37 5.44
C ASP A 50 -1.19 -24.77 5.39
N ASP A 51 -1.56 -25.91 6.01
CA ASP A 51 -2.94 -26.43 6.04
C ASP A 51 -3.95 -25.52 6.75
N ARG A 52 -3.50 -24.52 7.50
CA ARG A 52 -4.35 -23.50 8.15
C ARG A 52 -4.63 -22.28 7.28
N GLY A 53 -3.91 -22.13 6.16
CA GLY A 53 -4.02 -20.97 5.26
C GLY A 53 -2.67 -20.33 4.97
N TYR A 54 -2.57 -19.02 5.14
CA TYR A 54 -1.33 -18.29 4.88
C TYR A 54 -1.03 -17.24 5.95
N PHE A 55 0.24 -16.91 6.07
CA PHE A 55 0.75 -15.80 6.86
C PHE A 55 1.79 -15.01 6.06
N PHE A 56 1.78 -13.70 6.16
CA PHE A 56 2.86 -12.84 5.69
C PHE A 56 2.90 -11.55 6.50
N GLU A 57 4.07 -10.93 6.56
CA GLU A 57 4.21 -9.57 7.08
C GLU A 57 3.78 -8.59 5.99
N SER A 58 2.62 -7.97 6.18
CA SER A 58 2.06 -7.07 5.19
C SER A 58 2.71 -5.68 5.19
N PHE A 59 3.37 -5.30 6.27
CA PHE A 59 4.13 -4.07 6.38
C PHE A 59 5.15 -4.16 7.51
N SER A 60 6.36 -3.71 7.26
CA SER A 60 7.41 -3.45 8.24
C SER A 60 8.02 -2.09 7.92
N GLU A 61 7.83 -1.11 8.83
CA GLU A 61 8.38 0.23 8.63
C GLU A 61 9.89 0.20 8.42
N ARG A 62 10.60 -0.61 9.22
CA ARG A 62 12.05 -0.76 9.10
C ARG A 62 12.45 -1.24 7.71
N GLU A 63 11.88 -2.37 7.23
CA GLU A 63 12.23 -2.92 5.92
C GLU A 63 11.80 -2.00 4.77
N PHE A 64 10.64 -1.34 4.91
CA PHE A 64 10.17 -0.40 3.91
C PHE A 64 11.12 0.79 3.78
N ARG A 65 11.54 1.39 4.90
CA ARG A 65 12.47 2.53 4.88
C ARG A 65 13.86 2.16 4.38
N GLU A 66 14.33 0.95 4.67
CA GLU A 66 15.63 0.47 4.20
C GLU A 66 15.64 0.13 2.70
N LYS A 67 14.53 -0.40 2.16
CA LYS A 67 14.51 -1.03 0.82
C LYS A 67 13.72 -0.27 -0.23
N VAL A 68 12.74 0.52 0.18
CA VAL A 68 11.79 1.19 -0.73
C VAL A 68 11.97 2.71 -0.69
N ALA A 69 11.63 3.34 0.43
CA ALA A 69 11.70 4.79 0.58
C ALA A 69 11.69 5.18 2.07
N ASP A 70 12.40 6.24 2.43
CA ASP A 70 12.37 6.80 3.78
C ASP A 70 11.06 7.57 4.03
N VAL A 71 9.99 6.81 4.24
CA VAL A 71 8.62 7.28 4.43
C VAL A 71 8.05 6.74 5.73
N HIS A 72 7.38 7.60 6.48
CA HIS A 72 6.64 7.24 7.69
C HIS A 72 5.14 7.36 7.44
N PHE A 73 4.42 6.23 7.49
CA PHE A 73 2.98 6.20 7.29
C PHE A 73 2.22 6.54 8.58
N VAL A 74 1.25 7.44 8.47
CA VAL A 74 0.51 8.01 9.61
C VAL A 74 -1.00 7.76 9.57
N GLN A 75 -1.51 7.24 8.44
CA GLN A 75 -2.95 7.01 8.24
C GLN A 75 -3.18 5.76 7.42
N ASP A 76 -4.12 4.91 7.87
CA ASP A 76 -4.64 3.77 7.12
C ASP A 76 -6.07 4.03 6.69
N ASN A 77 -6.40 3.63 5.46
CA ASN A 77 -7.74 3.72 4.91
C ASN A 77 -8.17 2.38 4.32
N GLU A 78 -9.45 2.07 4.42
CA GLU A 78 -10.06 0.92 3.77
C GLU A 78 -11.33 1.34 3.04
N SER A 79 -11.55 0.74 1.88
CA SER A 79 -12.78 0.92 1.11
C SER A 79 -13.27 -0.40 0.55
N ARG A 80 -14.60 -0.49 0.37
CA ARG A 80 -15.26 -1.58 -0.34
C ARG A 80 -15.96 -1.01 -1.56
N SER A 81 -15.83 -1.68 -2.70
CA SER A 81 -16.43 -1.23 -3.96
C SER A 81 -16.86 -2.44 -4.80
N CYS A 82 -17.85 -2.26 -5.68
CA CYS A 82 -18.31 -3.27 -6.62
C CYS A 82 -17.67 -3.09 -7.99
N TYR A 83 -17.86 -4.08 -8.87
CA TYR A 83 -17.38 -4.07 -10.25
C TYR A 83 -17.75 -2.76 -10.97
N GLY A 84 -16.81 -2.24 -11.74
CA GLY A 84 -16.99 -1.04 -12.55
C GLY A 84 -16.73 0.27 -11.82
N VAL A 85 -16.59 0.26 -10.48
CA VAL A 85 -16.20 1.48 -9.75
C VAL A 85 -14.81 1.91 -10.17
N ILE A 86 -14.69 3.19 -10.53
CA ILE A 86 -13.41 3.88 -10.74
C ILE A 86 -13.29 5.01 -9.72
N ARG A 87 -12.17 5.07 -9.03
CA ARG A 87 -11.82 6.15 -8.09
C ARG A 87 -10.52 6.78 -8.54
N GLY A 88 -10.50 8.06 -8.80
CA GLY A 88 -9.29 8.76 -9.24
C GLY A 88 -9.54 9.79 -10.32
N LEU A 89 -8.49 10.36 -10.80
CA LEU A 89 -7.09 10.27 -10.35
C LEU A 89 -6.82 11.35 -9.30
N HIS A 90 -6.51 10.97 -8.08
CA HIS A 90 -6.44 11.86 -6.92
C HIS A 90 -5.01 12.08 -6.43
N PHE A 91 -4.73 13.28 -5.93
CA PHE A 91 -3.53 13.64 -5.20
C PHE A 91 -3.82 14.70 -4.14
N GLN A 92 -2.90 14.95 -3.22
CA GLN A 92 -2.90 16.13 -2.36
C GLN A 92 -1.73 17.03 -2.71
N LYS A 93 -1.98 18.34 -2.73
CA LYS A 93 -0.97 19.38 -3.01
C LYS A 93 -0.06 19.59 -1.79
N PRO A 94 1.20 19.99 -1.96
CA PRO A 94 2.03 20.46 -0.86
C PRO A 94 1.33 21.57 -0.05
N PRO A 95 1.54 21.68 1.28
CA PRO A 95 2.46 20.86 2.08
C PRO A 95 1.90 19.49 2.51
N PHE A 96 0.67 19.14 2.12
CA PHE A 96 -0.03 17.92 2.53
C PHE A 96 0.06 16.78 1.49
N ALA A 97 1.02 16.86 0.57
CA ALA A 97 1.24 15.81 -0.43
C ALA A 97 1.39 14.43 0.22
N GLN A 98 0.79 13.42 -0.40
CA GLN A 98 0.76 12.06 0.11
C GLN A 98 1.50 11.08 -0.79
N ALA A 99 2.40 10.29 -0.19
CA ALA A 99 2.78 8.99 -0.73
C ALA A 99 1.81 7.93 -0.22
N LYS A 100 1.57 6.90 -1.02
CA LYS A 100 0.62 5.83 -0.70
C LYS A 100 1.26 4.46 -0.87
N LEU A 101 0.91 3.53 0.03
CA LEU A 101 1.19 2.11 -0.13
C LEU A 101 -0.15 1.38 -0.16
N VAL A 102 -0.52 0.85 -1.31
CA VAL A 102 -1.84 0.29 -1.56
C VAL A 102 -1.79 -1.23 -1.75
N ARG A 103 -2.87 -1.92 -1.38
CA ARG A 103 -3.06 -3.36 -1.61
C ARG A 103 -4.53 -3.74 -1.66
N VAL A 104 -4.81 -4.91 -2.24
CA VAL A 104 -6.12 -5.54 -2.23
C VAL A 104 -6.17 -6.64 -1.18
N ILE A 105 -7.20 -6.62 -0.32
CA ILE A 105 -7.48 -7.67 0.68
C ILE A 105 -8.31 -8.78 0.06
N LYS A 106 -9.32 -8.40 -0.75
CA LYS A 106 -10.24 -9.32 -1.44
C LYS A 106 -10.60 -8.74 -2.80
N GLY A 107 -10.70 -9.58 -3.82
CA GLY A 107 -11.04 -9.17 -5.18
C GLY A 107 -9.85 -8.69 -5.97
N SER A 108 -10.08 -7.87 -7.00
CA SER A 108 -9.05 -7.38 -7.91
C SER A 108 -9.32 -5.96 -8.41
N VAL A 109 -8.25 -5.21 -8.62
CA VAL A 109 -8.27 -3.88 -9.24
C VAL A 109 -7.17 -3.75 -10.28
N LEU A 110 -7.36 -2.84 -11.24
CA LEU A 110 -6.27 -2.20 -11.95
C LEU A 110 -5.93 -0.91 -11.22
N ASP A 111 -4.76 -0.84 -10.63
CA ASP A 111 -4.27 0.34 -9.89
C ASP A 111 -3.35 1.17 -10.79
N VAL A 112 -3.54 2.49 -10.82
CA VAL A 112 -2.91 3.39 -11.78
C VAL A 112 -2.24 4.55 -11.06
N ALA A 113 -0.98 4.82 -11.40
CA ALA A 113 -0.22 5.98 -10.96
C ALA A 113 0.26 6.79 -12.18
N VAL A 114 -0.15 8.06 -12.26
CA VAL A 114 0.22 9.00 -13.33
C VAL A 114 1.29 9.95 -12.82
N ASP A 115 2.40 10.08 -13.53
CA ASP A 115 3.45 11.05 -13.21
C ASP A 115 2.97 12.48 -13.52
N ILE A 116 2.87 13.30 -12.48
CA ILE A 116 2.48 14.71 -12.60
C ILE A 116 3.60 15.66 -12.16
N ARG A 117 4.85 15.22 -12.09
CA ARG A 117 6.00 16.06 -11.73
C ARG A 117 6.46 16.88 -12.95
N ARG A 118 6.37 18.19 -12.86
CA ARG A 118 6.88 19.08 -13.92
C ARG A 118 8.38 18.87 -14.11
N GLY A 119 8.83 18.85 -15.34
CA GLY A 119 10.23 18.57 -15.67
C GLY A 119 10.59 17.08 -15.71
N SER A 120 9.68 16.19 -15.31
CA SER A 120 9.89 14.76 -15.48
C SER A 120 9.85 14.34 -16.94
N PRO A 121 10.79 13.50 -17.41
CA PRO A 121 10.75 12.92 -18.76
C PRO A 121 9.54 12.01 -18.99
N THR A 122 8.85 11.65 -17.91
CA THR A 122 7.65 10.80 -17.93
C THR A 122 6.39 11.55 -17.49
N PHE A 123 6.41 12.88 -17.46
CA PHE A 123 5.22 13.68 -17.17
C PHE A 123 4.05 13.27 -18.07
N GLY A 124 2.87 13.04 -17.48
CA GLY A 124 1.67 12.58 -18.18
C GLY A 124 1.70 11.08 -18.56
N ARG A 125 2.76 10.34 -18.29
CA ARG A 125 2.77 8.86 -18.46
C ARG A 125 2.30 8.17 -17.19
N TYR A 126 1.78 6.96 -17.35
CA TYR A 126 1.28 6.20 -16.22
C TYR A 126 1.85 4.78 -16.14
N VAL A 127 1.78 4.21 -14.96
CA VAL A 127 1.98 2.80 -14.66
C VAL A 127 0.65 2.22 -14.21
N ALA A 128 0.28 1.04 -14.75
CA ALA A 128 -0.90 0.31 -14.33
C ALA A 128 -0.49 -1.08 -13.82
N VAL A 129 -0.99 -1.45 -12.64
CA VAL A 129 -0.64 -2.70 -11.94
C VAL A 129 -1.90 -3.41 -11.51
N GLU A 130 -2.02 -4.70 -11.82
CA GLU A 130 -3.11 -5.52 -11.31
C GLU A 130 -2.78 -5.99 -9.88
N LEU A 131 -3.60 -5.57 -8.93
CA LEU A 131 -3.53 -5.97 -7.52
C LEU A 131 -4.72 -6.86 -7.20
N THR A 132 -4.45 -7.99 -6.54
CA THR A 132 -5.50 -8.93 -6.13
C THR A 132 -5.29 -9.44 -4.72
N GLY A 133 -6.38 -9.92 -4.08
CA GLY A 133 -6.27 -10.62 -2.80
C GLY A 133 -5.41 -11.88 -2.87
N ASP A 134 -5.24 -12.47 -4.05
CA ASP A 134 -4.49 -13.72 -4.24
C ASP A 134 -3.01 -13.50 -4.53
N ASN A 135 -2.66 -12.43 -5.29
CA ASN A 135 -1.26 -12.12 -5.58
C ASN A 135 -0.55 -11.39 -4.43
N HIS A 136 -1.31 -10.83 -3.49
CA HIS A 136 -0.82 -10.08 -2.33
C HIS A 136 0.16 -8.95 -2.66
N ARG A 137 0.25 -8.56 -3.92
CA ARG A 137 1.10 -7.45 -4.35
C ARG A 137 0.67 -6.16 -3.67
N GLN A 138 1.65 -5.33 -3.39
CA GLN A 138 1.43 -3.97 -2.94
C GLN A 138 2.05 -3.01 -3.96
N PHE A 139 1.50 -1.82 -4.07
CA PHE A 139 2.03 -0.80 -4.96
C PHE A 139 2.34 0.46 -4.16
N PHE A 140 3.61 0.86 -4.19
CA PHE A 140 4.04 2.12 -3.61
C PHE A 140 3.99 3.21 -4.67
N ILE A 141 3.31 4.30 -4.34
CA ILE A 141 3.11 5.47 -5.17
C ILE A 141 3.67 6.66 -4.40
N PRO A 142 4.83 7.21 -4.79
CA PRO A 142 5.42 8.35 -4.11
C PRO A 142 4.63 9.64 -4.36
N ARG A 143 4.98 10.70 -3.64
CA ARG A 143 4.47 12.05 -3.89
C ARG A 143 4.82 12.48 -5.32
N GLY A 144 3.97 13.30 -5.95
CA GLY A 144 4.17 13.72 -7.33
C GLY A 144 3.49 12.81 -8.36
N PHE A 145 2.64 11.91 -7.90
CA PHE A 145 1.80 11.06 -8.75
C PHE A 145 0.32 11.25 -8.42
N ALA A 146 -0.52 11.28 -9.45
CA ALA A 146 -1.96 11.14 -9.31
C ALA A 146 -2.31 9.65 -9.31
N HIS A 147 -3.22 9.23 -8.42
CA HIS A 147 -3.53 7.84 -8.15
C HIS A 147 -5.01 7.55 -8.34
N GLY A 148 -5.30 6.41 -8.94
CA GLY A 148 -6.65 5.89 -9.08
C GLY A 148 -6.67 4.39 -9.32
N PHE A 149 -7.85 3.79 -9.25
CA PHE A 149 -8.03 2.38 -9.57
C PHE A 149 -9.42 2.10 -10.16
N SER A 150 -9.50 1.03 -10.93
CA SER A 150 -10.77 0.43 -11.39
C SER A 150 -10.97 -0.95 -10.78
N VAL A 151 -12.21 -1.28 -10.45
CA VAL A 151 -12.59 -2.57 -9.82
C VAL A 151 -12.92 -3.60 -10.89
N LEU A 152 -12.14 -4.68 -10.94
CA LEU A 152 -12.24 -5.73 -11.96
C LEU A 152 -13.04 -6.97 -11.50
N SER A 153 -13.23 -7.15 -10.19
CA SER A 153 -14.01 -8.24 -9.60
C SER A 153 -15.39 -7.77 -9.15
N ASP A 154 -16.30 -8.69 -8.86
CA ASP A 154 -17.66 -8.36 -8.36
C ASP A 154 -17.60 -7.46 -7.11
N GLU A 155 -16.60 -7.69 -6.26
CA GLU A 155 -16.36 -6.93 -5.05
C GLU A 155 -14.86 -6.81 -4.80
N VAL A 156 -14.43 -5.66 -4.30
CA VAL A 156 -13.06 -5.45 -3.80
C VAL A 156 -13.08 -4.86 -2.40
N VAL A 157 -12.16 -5.32 -1.54
CA VAL A 157 -11.75 -4.63 -0.32
C VAL A 157 -10.34 -4.13 -0.55
N PHE A 158 -10.19 -2.82 -0.57
CA PHE A 158 -8.97 -2.10 -0.92
C PHE A 158 -8.46 -1.32 0.30
N GLN A 159 -7.20 -1.51 0.65
CA GLN A 159 -6.55 -0.87 1.78
C GLN A 159 -5.32 -0.08 1.33
N TYR A 160 -5.09 1.08 1.94
CA TYR A 160 -3.89 1.86 1.67
C TYR A 160 -3.42 2.69 2.88
N LYS A 161 -2.11 2.84 2.98
CA LYS A 161 -1.41 3.71 3.93
C LYS A 161 -1.06 5.03 3.26
N CYS A 162 -1.09 6.13 4.04
CA CYS A 162 -0.65 7.45 3.62
C CYS A 162 0.39 8.01 4.59
N ASP A 163 1.37 8.73 4.07
CA ASP A 163 2.44 9.39 4.83
C ASP A 163 2.09 10.81 5.30
N SER A 164 0.90 11.29 4.98
CA SER A 164 0.34 12.55 5.45
C SER A 164 -1.15 12.39 5.70
N PHE A 165 -1.70 13.17 6.64
CA PHE A 165 -3.12 13.14 6.94
C PHE A 165 -3.97 13.70 5.79
N TYR A 166 -5.22 13.26 5.74
CA TYR A 166 -6.18 13.79 4.79
C TYR A 166 -6.42 15.29 5.01
N ALA A 167 -6.27 16.06 3.96
CA ALA A 167 -6.42 17.52 3.95
C ALA A 167 -7.33 17.94 2.78
N PRO A 168 -8.66 18.08 2.99
CA PRO A 168 -9.61 18.37 1.92
C PRO A 168 -9.26 19.62 1.10
N GLN A 169 -8.70 20.64 1.76
CA GLN A 169 -8.29 21.91 1.13
C GLN A 169 -7.11 21.75 0.15
N SER A 170 -6.39 20.64 0.24
CA SER A 170 -5.22 20.35 -0.59
C SER A 170 -5.50 19.31 -1.68
N GLU A 171 -6.74 18.83 -1.78
CA GLU A 171 -7.09 17.87 -2.82
C GLU A 171 -6.87 18.45 -4.22
N GLY A 172 -6.35 17.60 -5.10
CA GLY A 172 -6.28 17.79 -6.53
C GLY A 172 -6.64 16.49 -7.23
N ALA A 173 -7.08 16.60 -8.45
CA ALA A 173 -7.43 15.44 -9.24
C ALA A 173 -7.39 15.74 -10.74
N ILE A 174 -7.30 14.65 -11.53
CA ILE A 174 -7.33 14.66 -13.00
C ILE A 174 -8.50 13.80 -13.45
N ALA A 175 -9.10 14.15 -14.57
CA ALA A 175 -10.16 13.37 -15.17
C ALA A 175 -9.69 11.93 -15.48
N TRP A 176 -10.50 10.95 -15.09
CA TRP A 176 -10.23 9.53 -15.30
C TRP A 176 -10.19 9.12 -16.77
N ASP A 177 -10.94 9.85 -17.60
CA ASP A 177 -11.13 9.64 -19.05
C ASP A 177 -10.37 10.65 -19.90
N ASP A 178 -9.34 11.26 -19.33
CA ASP A 178 -8.44 12.17 -20.06
C ASP A 178 -7.86 11.47 -21.31
N PRO A 179 -8.16 11.96 -22.52
CA PRO A 179 -7.75 11.30 -23.75
C PRO A 179 -6.23 11.33 -23.97
N ASP A 180 -5.53 12.33 -23.41
CA ASP A 180 -4.07 12.44 -23.53
C ASP A 180 -3.36 11.44 -22.64
N LEU A 181 -3.98 11.03 -21.52
CA LEU A 181 -3.50 9.93 -20.70
C LEU A 181 -3.79 8.57 -21.34
N GLY A 182 -4.94 8.41 -22.00
CA GLY A 182 -5.32 7.21 -22.72
C GLY A 182 -5.32 5.95 -21.84
N ILE A 183 -5.74 6.05 -20.58
CA ILE A 183 -5.72 4.94 -19.63
C ILE A 183 -6.77 3.89 -20.02
N ASP A 184 -6.31 2.67 -20.28
CA ASP A 184 -7.20 1.51 -20.39
C ASP A 184 -7.56 0.99 -18.99
N TRP A 185 -8.70 1.41 -18.47
CA TRP A 185 -9.22 0.99 -17.17
C TRP A 185 -9.73 -0.45 -17.13
N ARG A 186 -9.76 -1.14 -18.27
CA ARG A 186 -10.34 -2.49 -18.42
C ARG A 186 -11.81 -2.59 -18.00
N ILE A 187 -12.50 -1.45 -17.93
CA ILE A 187 -13.94 -1.34 -17.67
C ILE A 187 -14.56 -0.65 -18.87
N PRO A 188 -15.62 -1.23 -19.48
CA PRO A 188 -16.37 -0.55 -20.52
C PRO A 188 -16.92 0.80 -20.01
N ALA A 189 -16.80 1.85 -20.81
CA ALA A 189 -17.16 3.21 -20.38
C ALA A 189 -18.61 3.32 -19.91
N ASP A 190 -19.52 2.55 -20.52
CA ASP A 190 -20.94 2.48 -20.15
C ASP A 190 -21.20 1.73 -18.82
N ARG A 191 -20.20 1.05 -18.29
CA ARG A 191 -20.25 0.34 -17.00
C ARG A 191 -19.43 1.03 -15.91
N ALA A 192 -18.76 2.14 -16.22
CA ALA A 192 -17.99 2.88 -15.25
C ALA A 192 -18.88 3.56 -14.21
N ILE A 193 -18.61 3.30 -12.94
CA ILE A 193 -19.32 3.88 -11.79
C ILE A 193 -18.37 4.87 -11.10
N LEU A 194 -18.73 6.14 -11.15
CA LEU A 194 -17.94 7.23 -10.56
C LEU A 194 -18.78 8.02 -9.55
N SER A 195 -18.10 8.61 -8.58
CA SER A 195 -18.70 9.64 -7.74
C SER A 195 -19.00 10.90 -8.57
N GLU A 196 -19.93 11.73 -8.09
CA GLU A 196 -20.21 13.03 -8.72
C GLU A 196 -18.96 13.93 -8.78
N LYS A 197 -18.07 13.78 -7.80
CA LYS A 197 -16.80 14.50 -7.75
C LYS A 197 -15.87 14.02 -8.86
N ASP A 198 -15.68 12.69 -9.01
CA ASP A 198 -14.78 12.11 -10.01
C ASP A 198 -15.21 12.39 -11.46
N ARG A 199 -16.49 12.69 -11.69
CA ARG A 199 -17.02 13.07 -13.01
C ARG A 199 -16.67 14.49 -13.45
N ARG A 200 -16.17 15.33 -12.54
CA ARG A 200 -16.01 16.77 -12.76
C ARG A 200 -14.56 17.24 -12.70
N HIS A 201 -13.61 16.33 -12.71
CA HIS A 201 -12.20 16.68 -12.67
C HIS A 201 -11.75 17.26 -14.01
N GLN A 202 -10.75 18.13 -13.95
CA GLN A 202 -10.12 18.76 -15.10
C GLN A 202 -9.19 17.79 -15.82
N MET A 203 -8.92 18.03 -17.10
CA MET A 203 -7.88 17.32 -17.85
C MET A 203 -6.48 17.69 -17.35
N LEU A 204 -5.49 16.87 -17.63
CA LEU A 204 -4.11 17.12 -17.18
C LEU A 204 -3.56 18.45 -17.73
N GLU A 205 -3.91 18.81 -18.96
CA GLU A 205 -3.47 20.07 -19.59
C GLU A 205 -4.02 21.33 -18.89
N ASP A 206 -5.18 21.22 -18.25
CA ASP A 206 -5.86 22.32 -17.57
C ASP A 206 -5.37 22.55 -16.13
N ILE A 207 -4.56 21.66 -15.58
CA ILE A 207 -4.04 21.78 -14.21
C ILE A 207 -2.59 22.26 -14.19
N GLU A 208 -2.29 23.17 -13.30
CA GLU A 208 -0.91 23.47 -12.93
C GLU A 208 -0.45 22.46 -11.88
N SER A 209 0.42 21.54 -12.28
CA SER A 209 0.94 20.57 -11.31
C SER A 209 1.75 21.27 -10.22
N PRO A 210 1.47 20.97 -8.94
CA PRO A 210 2.20 21.55 -7.81
C PRO A 210 3.52 20.83 -7.50
N PHE A 211 3.89 19.84 -8.32
CA PHE A 211 5.09 19.01 -8.10
C PHE A 211 6.15 19.32 -9.17
N GLU A 212 7.39 19.34 -8.74
CA GLU A 212 8.58 19.42 -9.57
C GLU A 212 9.43 18.18 -9.38
N LEU A 213 10.25 17.82 -10.41
CA LEU A 213 11.17 16.68 -10.33
C LEU A 213 12.36 17.04 -9.41
#